data_aab10fb355dbd16ad90f2e50aa256d71
#
_entry.id   aab10fb355dbd16ad90f2e50aa256d71
#
_cell.length_a   1.000
_cell.length_b   1.000
_cell.length_c   1.000
_cell.angle_alpha   90.00
_cell.angle_beta   90.00
_cell.angle_gamma   90.00
#
_symmetry.space_group_name_H-M   'P 1'
#
loop_
_entity.id
_entity.type
_entity.pdbx_description
1 polymer ?
#
loop_
_entity_poly.entity_id
_entity_poly.type
_entity_poly.pdbx_seq_one_letter_code
_entity_poly.pdbx_strand_id
1 'polypeptide(L)'
;MLLFTAPLHLLRKTKAFQALLSSRFNHPRLYDLGYSHRVALRPFTHASIRWRKKQLEPGISNLITKIAKELDNQKDRGWFFDVGANVGLYTWEVHKVCPLRKILAFEPDPENIKLLEKTLSGANFQNVEICKCALSYRLAEISFFQDTLTSATGCVAGKDKPWIEQYLNGSANEIRVKTETIDSIVSEDKNPSLI
;
A
#
# COMPACT_ATOMS: atom_id res chain seq x y z
N MET A 1 -22.10 -2.17 -10.33
CA MET A 1 -20.65 -2.27 -10.09
C MET A 1 -20.26 -3.17 -8.91
N LEU A 2 -21.21 -3.68 -8.14
CA LEU A 2 -20.99 -4.57 -6.98
C LEU A 2 -20.94 -6.08 -7.33
N LEU A 3 -21.25 -6.48 -8.55
CA LEU A 3 -21.45 -7.88 -8.93
C LEU A 3 -20.18 -8.73 -9.11
N PHE A 4 -19.01 -8.11 -9.27
CA PHE A 4 -17.76 -8.85 -9.48
C PHE A 4 -16.89 -9.04 -8.22
N THR A 5 -17.21 -8.39 -7.11
CA THR A 5 -16.48 -8.56 -5.84
C THR A 5 -17.09 -9.66 -4.97
N ALA A 6 -18.39 -9.91 -5.10
CA ALA A 6 -19.08 -10.90 -4.30
C ALA A 6 -18.48 -12.32 -4.39
N PRO A 7 -18.17 -12.87 -5.58
CA PRO A 7 -17.61 -14.22 -5.65
C PRO A 7 -16.20 -14.32 -5.05
N LEU A 8 -15.34 -13.32 -5.22
CA LEU A 8 -14.01 -13.35 -4.63
C LEU A 8 -14.04 -13.22 -3.10
N HIS A 9 -14.92 -12.38 -2.57
CA HIS A 9 -15.13 -12.24 -1.15
C HIS A 9 -15.64 -13.55 -0.51
N LEU A 10 -16.57 -14.25 -1.17
CA LEU A 10 -17.05 -15.55 -0.72
C LEU A 10 -15.95 -16.63 -0.79
N LEU A 11 -15.16 -16.65 -1.86
CA LEU A 11 -14.05 -17.58 -2.01
C LEU A 11 -13.00 -17.41 -0.90
N ARG A 12 -12.71 -16.18 -0.48
CA ARG A 12 -11.76 -15.88 0.61
C ARG A 12 -12.14 -16.50 1.95
N LYS A 13 -13.43 -16.78 2.17
CA LYS A 13 -13.94 -17.44 3.38
C LYS A 13 -13.71 -18.95 3.39
N THR A 14 -13.36 -19.55 2.27
CA THR A 14 -13.18 -20.99 2.16
C THR A 14 -11.82 -21.45 2.68
N LYS A 15 -11.79 -22.61 3.37
CA LYS A 15 -10.55 -23.25 3.83
C LYS A 15 -9.57 -23.51 2.67
N ALA A 16 -10.07 -23.85 1.49
CA ALA A 16 -9.27 -24.06 0.31
C ALA A 16 -8.53 -22.79 -0.13
N PHE A 17 -9.21 -21.64 -0.15
CA PHE A 17 -8.56 -20.37 -0.48
C PHE A 17 -7.54 -19.96 0.59
N GLN A 18 -7.87 -20.13 1.88
CA GLN A 18 -6.95 -19.85 2.97
C GLN A 18 -5.69 -20.74 2.91
N ALA A 19 -5.84 -22.01 2.53
CA ALA A 19 -4.70 -22.89 2.27
C ALA A 19 -3.84 -22.41 1.09
N LEU A 20 -4.44 -21.81 0.06
CA LEU A 20 -3.67 -21.20 -1.04
C LEU A 20 -2.88 -19.97 -0.60
N LEU A 21 -3.39 -19.17 0.34
CA LEU A 21 -2.68 -18.00 0.87
C LEU A 21 -1.39 -18.40 1.59
N SER A 22 -1.39 -19.49 2.33
CA SER A 22 -0.22 -20.02 3.02
C SER A 22 0.68 -20.89 2.14
N SER A 23 0.25 -21.19 0.91
CA SER A 23 0.98 -22.08 0.00
C SER A 23 2.17 -21.41 -0.67
N ARG A 24 3.12 -22.24 -1.17
CA ARG A 24 4.22 -21.78 -2.02
C ARG A 24 3.78 -21.07 -3.31
N PHE A 25 2.50 -21.19 -3.70
CA PHE A 25 1.96 -20.49 -4.87
C PHE A 25 1.69 -19.01 -4.61
N ASN A 26 1.61 -18.57 -3.34
CA ASN A 26 1.39 -17.18 -2.95
C ASN A 26 2.70 -16.38 -2.74
N HIS A 27 3.82 -16.84 -3.28
CA HIS A 27 5.08 -16.08 -3.22
C HIS A 27 5.03 -14.79 -4.04
N PRO A 28 5.73 -13.73 -3.59
CA PRO A 28 5.83 -12.47 -4.31
C PRO A 28 6.36 -12.63 -5.74
N ARG A 29 5.60 -12.12 -6.72
CA ARG A 29 5.96 -12.09 -8.14
C ARG A 29 5.76 -10.69 -8.69
N LEU A 30 6.50 -10.33 -9.74
CA LEU A 30 6.38 -9.05 -10.44
C LEU A 30 5.29 -9.14 -11.51
N TYR A 31 4.33 -8.21 -11.43
CA TYR A 31 3.19 -8.11 -12.34
C TYR A 31 3.20 -6.80 -13.10
N ASP A 32 2.83 -6.86 -14.37
CA ASP A 32 2.52 -5.69 -15.18
C ASP A 32 1.11 -5.19 -14.82
N LEU A 33 1.05 -4.03 -14.21
CA LEU A 33 -0.19 -3.32 -13.88
C LEU A 33 -0.42 -2.11 -14.79
N GLY A 34 0.39 -1.94 -15.86
CA GLY A 34 0.34 -0.82 -16.80
C GLY A 34 1.07 0.44 -16.32
N TYR A 35 2.04 0.27 -15.43
CA TYR A 35 3.07 1.25 -15.12
C TYR A 35 4.29 1.05 -16.04
N SER A 36 5.28 1.95 -15.95
CA SER A 36 6.57 1.79 -16.65
C SER A 36 7.43 0.65 -16.09
N HIS A 37 7.03 0.09 -14.98
CA HIS A 37 7.71 -0.99 -14.25
C HIS A 37 6.70 -2.05 -13.79
N ARG A 38 7.22 -3.18 -13.32
CA ARG A 38 6.42 -4.25 -12.74
C ARG A 38 6.31 -4.07 -11.22
N VAL A 39 5.14 -4.36 -10.66
CA VAL A 39 4.84 -4.27 -9.23
C VAL A 39 4.87 -5.65 -8.59
N ALA A 40 5.54 -5.77 -7.47
CA ALA A 40 5.59 -7.01 -6.70
C ALA A 40 4.28 -7.22 -5.93
N LEU A 41 3.63 -8.35 -6.18
CA LEU A 41 2.39 -8.74 -5.52
C LEU A 41 2.42 -10.22 -5.15
N ARG A 42 1.64 -10.61 -4.13
CA ARG A 42 1.31 -12.00 -3.86
C ARG A 42 0.07 -12.39 -4.65
N PRO A 43 0.11 -13.49 -5.43
CA PRO A 43 -0.94 -13.85 -6.39
C PRO A 43 -2.35 -13.90 -5.83
N PHE A 44 -2.53 -14.48 -4.65
CA PHE A 44 -3.85 -14.68 -4.05
C PHE A 44 -4.22 -13.57 -3.07
N THR A 45 -3.29 -13.10 -2.26
CA THR A 45 -3.50 -11.96 -1.35
C THR A 45 -3.94 -10.72 -2.13
N HIS A 46 -3.24 -10.39 -3.22
CA HIS A 46 -3.52 -9.21 -4.04
C HIS A 46 -4.31 -9.53 -5.32
N ALA A 47 -5.14 -10.58 -5.29
CA ALA A 47 -5.90 -11.01 -6.48
C ALA A 47 -6.80 -9.89 -7.03
N SER A 48 -7.41 -9.08 -6.17
CA SER A 48 -8.24 -7.93 -6.58
C SER A 48 -7.44 -6.88 -7.36
N ILE A 49 -6.21 -6.58 -6.93
CA ILE A 49 -5.30 -5.64 -7.60
C ILE A 49 -4.92 -6.20 -8.97
N ARG A 50 -4.54 -7.47 -9.04
CA ARG A 50 -4.14 -8.13 -10.29
C ARG A 50 -5.25 -8.14 -11.35
N TRP A 51 -6.48 -8.42 -10.95
CA TRP A 51 -7.60 -8.53 -11.88
C TRP A 51 -8.18 -7.18 -12.27
N ARG A 52 -8.23 -6.23 -11.34
CA ARG A 52 -8.77 -4.88 -11.59
C ARG A 52 -7.71 -3.90 -12.06
N LYS A 53 -6.43 -4.26 -11.94
CA LYS A 53 -5.31 -3.37 -12.23
C LYS A 53 -5.49 -2.04 -11.48
N LYS A 54 -5.47 -0.91 -12.21
CA LYS A 54 -5.63 0.45 -11.66
C LYS A 54 -7.06 0.82 -11.23
N GLN A 55 -8.03 -0.04 -11.43
CA GLN A 55 -9.46 0.32 -11.26
C GLN A 55 -10.02 -0.01 -9.88
N LEU A 56 -9.18 -0.17 -8.86
CA LEU A 56 -9.66 -0.41 -7.51
C LEU A 56 -10.40 0.81 -6.96
N GLU A 57 -9.80 1.97 -7.07
CA GLU A 57 -10.31 3.25 -6.57
C GLU A 57 -10.06 4.37 -7.60
N PRO A 58 -10.73 4.31 -8.77
CA PRO A 58 -10.41 5.19 -9.89
C PRO A 58 -10.68 6.67 -9.58
N GLY A 59 -11.64 6.98 -8.71
CA GLY A 59 -11.92 8.35 -8.30
C GLY A 59 -10.77 8.97 -7.51
N ILE A 60 -10.24 8.24 -6.52
CA ILE A 60 -9.12 8.71 -5.68
C ILE A 60 -7.83 8.77 -6.51
N SER A 61 -7.54 7.73 -7.28
CA SER A 61 -6.37 7.69 -8.16
C SER A 61 -6.35 8.87 -9.15
N ASN A 62 -7.50 9.18 -9.79
CA ASN A 62 -7.63 10.32 -10.68
C ASN A 62 -7.44 11.65 -9.95
N LEU A 63 -7.97 11.81 -8.73
CA LEU A 63 -7.84 13.02 -7.96
C LEU A 63 -6.38 13.28 -7.59
N ILE A 64 -5.71 12.27 -6.99
CA ILE A 64 -4.30 12.37 -6.57
C ILE A 64 -3.40 12.69 -7.76
N THR A 65 -3.56 11.98 -8.87
CA THR A 65 -2.73 12.21 -10.07
C THR A 65 -2.99 13.57 -10.72
N LYS A 66 -4.23 14.09 -10.66
CA LYS A 66 -4.56 15.43 -11.14
C LYS A 66 -3.89 16.51 -10.27
N ILE A 67 -3.97 16.37 -8.95
CA ILE A 67 -3.32 17.30 -8.01
C ILE A 67 -1.79 17.26 -8.22
N ALA A 68 -1.19 16.07 -8.28
CA ALA A 68 0.24 15.92 -8.49
C ALA A 68 0.74 16.60 -9.77
N LYS A 69 0.00 16.45 -10.88
CA LYS A 69 0.30 17.14 -12.15
C LYS A 69 0.19 18.65 -12.04
N GLU A 70 -0.84 19.13 -11.35
CA GLU A 70 -1.04 20.58 -11.16
C GLU A 70 0.11 21.19 -10.36
N LEU A 71 0.52 20.55 -9.27
CA LEU A 71 1.68 20.95 -8.48
C LEU A 71 2.97 20.94 -9.33
N ASP A 72 3.14 19.94 -10.18
CA ASP A 72 4.32 19.84 -11.06
C ASP A 72 4.32 20.95 -12.12
N ASN A 73 3.15 21.30 -12.70
CA ASN A 73 2.97 22.42 -13.62
C ASN A 73 3.32 23.76 -12.96
N GLN A 74 3.00 23.93 -11.68
CA GLN A 74 3.35 25.09 -10.87
C GLN A 74 4.81 25.10 -10.43
N LYS A 75 5.61 24.12 -10.85
CA LYS A 75 7.01 23.92 -10.47
C LYS A 75 7.21 23.68 -8.97
N ASP A 76 6.16 23.22 -8.29
CA ASP A 76 6.26 22.78 -6.91
C ASP A 76 7.16 21.54 -6.83
N ARG A 77 8.17 21.57 -5.94
CA ARG A 77 9.18 20.51 -5.77
C ARG A 77 9.02 19.77 -4.45
N GLY A 78 7.93 20.01 -3.74
CA GLY A 78 7.61 19.28 -2.51
C GLY A 78 7.36 17.80 -2.75
N TRP A 79 7.48 17.03 -1.69
CA TRP A 79 7.31 15.60 -1.72
C TRP A 79 5.84 15.19 -1.81
N PHE A 80 5.60 14.02 -2.35
CA PHE A 80 4.35 13.27 -2.11
C PHE A 80 4.58 12.29 -0.95
N PHE A 81 3.76 12.37 0.09
CA PHE A 81 3.74 11.44 1.21
C PHE A 81 2.57 10.47 1.02
N ASP A 82 2.88 9.21 0.71
CA ASP A 82 1.89 8.12 0.56
C ASP A 82 1.74 7.40 1.90
N VAL A 83 0.73 7.79 2.68
CA VAL A 83 0.52 7.29 4.05
C VAL A 83 -0.33 6.01 4.03
N GLY A 84 0.26 4.90 4.48
CA GLY A 84 -0.35 3.58 4.35
C GLY A 84 -0.21 3.03 2.93
N ALA A 85 0.99 3.15 2.37
CA ALA A 85 1.27 2.86 0.97
C ALA A 85 0.92 1.42 0.54
N ASN A 86 0.85 0.47 1.47
CA ASN A 86 0.58 -0.93 1.18
C ASN A 86 1.56 -1.48 0.12
N VAL A 87 1.10 -1.83 -1.07
CA VAL A 87 1.94 -2.23 -2.20
C VAL A 87 2.28 -1.07 -3.15
N GLY A 88 1.98 0.17 -2.76
CA GLY A 88 2.36 1.40 -3.43
C GLY A 88 1.48 1.81 -4.61
N LEU A 89 0.19 1.48 -4.62
CA LEU A 89 -0.65 1.82 -5.78
C LEU A 89 -0.66 3.31 -6.07
N TYR A 90 -0.83 4.17 -5.06
CA TYR A 90 -0.80 5.64 -5.25
C TYR A 90 0.62 6.15 -5.51
N THR A 91 1.61 5.58 -4.84
CA THR A 91 3.03 5.81 -5.14
C THR A 91 3.31 5.64 -6.64
N TRP A 92 2.89 4.51 -7.23
CA TRP A 92 3.15 4.22 -8.66
C TRP A 92 2.31 5.06 -9.60
N GLU A 93 1.07 5.43 -9.22
CA GLU A 93 0.24 6.35 -10.00
C GLU A 93 0.87 7.76 -10.06
N VAL A 94 1.33 8.29 -8.93
CA VAL A 94 2.00 9.59 -8.90
C VAL A 94 3.33 9.53 -9.64
N HIS A 95 4.15 8.53 -9.41
CA HIS A 95 5.43 8.36 -10.13
C HIS A 95 5.23 8.27 -11.65
N LYS A 96 4.16 7.63 -12.11
CA LYS A 96 3.84 7.52 -13.53
C LYS A 96 3.59 8.89 -14.19
N VAL A 97 2.89 9.79 -13.49
CA VAL A 97 2.48 11.09 -14.04
C VAL A 97 3.48 12.20 -13.75
N CYS A 98 4.27 12.06 -12.68
CA CYS A 98 5.31 12.99 -12.23
C CYS A 98 6.58 12.21 -11.88
N PRO A 99 7.33 11.69 -12.88
CA PRO A 99 8.43 10.76 -12.65
C PRO A 99 9.64 11.34 -11.91
N LEU A 100 9.73 12.66 -11.76
CA LEU A 100 10.80 13.35 -11.04
C LEU A 100 10.38 13.77 -9.62
N ARG A 101 9.09 13.66 -9.27
CA ARG A 101 8.62 14.01 -7.94
C ARG A 101 9.17 13.05 -6.90
N LYS A 102 9.72 13.60 -5.83
CA LYS A 102 10.16 12.81 -4.68
C LYS A 102 8.95 12.24 -3.94
N ILE A 103 9.00 10.97 -3.59
CA ILE A 103 7.90 10.24 -2.95
C ILE A 103 8.42 9.55 -1.69
N LEU A 104 7.72 9.71 -0.58
CA LEU A 104 7.95 8.98 0.65
C LEU A 104 6.73 8.10 0.96
N ALA A 105 6.92 6.80 0.85
CA ALA A 105 5.90 5.80 1.10
C ALA A 105 6.00 5.28 2.54
N PHE A 106 4.98 5.54 3.36
CA PHE A 106 4.91 5.07 4.75
C PHE A 106 4.13 3.76 4.79
N GLU A 107 4.76 2.71 5.28
CA GLU A 107 4.13 1.40 5.41
C GLU A 107 4.65 0.68 6.65
N PRO A 108 3.79 0.32 7.62
CA PRO A 108 4.21 -0.38 8.82
C PRO A 108 4.30 -1.89 8.66
N ASP A 109 3.54 -2.51 7.72
CA ASP A 109 3.51 -3.97 7.57
C ASP A 109 4.79 -4.50 6.91
N PRO A 110 5.61 -5.32 7.61
CA PRO A 110 6.85 -5.85 7.06
C PRO A 110 6.67 -6.66 5.77
N GLU A 111 5.51 -7.29 5.58
CA GLU A 111 5.22 -8.07 4.40
C GLU A 111 4.93 -7.19 3.17
N ASN A 112 4.25 -6.04 3.37
CA ASN A 112 4.06 -5.04 2.34
C ASN A 112 5.36 -4.30 2.03
N ILE A 113 6.16 -3.98 3.05
CA ILE A 113 7.49 -3.37 2.88
C ILE A 113 8.36 -4.23 1.96
N LYS A 114 8.41 -5.57 2.16
CA LYS A 114 9.14 -6.48 1.26
C LYS A 114 8.67 -6.39 -0.19
N LEU A 115 7.38 -6.16 -0.43
CA LEU A 115 6.82 -6.01 -1.78
C LEU A 115 7.21 -4.67 -2.40
N LEU A 116 7.14 -3.59 -1.62
CA LEU A 116 7.61 -2.27 -2.04
C LEU A 116 9.10 -2.31 -2.41
N GLU A 117 9.94 -2.84 -1.53
CA GLU A 117 11.39 -3.00 -1.76
C GLU A 117 11.68 -3.84 -3.02
N LYS A 118 10.94 -4.94 -3.21
CA LYS A 118 11.08 -5.78 -4.39
C LYS A 118 10.66 -5.06 -5.67
N THR A 119 9.66 -4.19 -5.60
CA THR A 119 9.24 -3.33 -6.72
C THR A 119 10.35 -2.32 -7.04
N LEU A 120 10.86 -1.62 -6.02
CA LEU A 120 11.93 -0.62 -6.18
C LEU A 120 13.20 -1.23 -6.76
N SER A 121 13.64 -2.38 -6.24
CA SER A 121 14.86 -3.04 -6.73
C SER A 121 14.77 -3.47 -8.19
N GLY A 122 13.56 -3.77 -8.67
CA GLY A 122 13.30 -4.13 -10.08
C GLY A 122 13.17 -2.93 -11.03
N ALA A 123 13.00 -1.72 -10.51
CA ALA A 123 12.68 -0.53 -11.29
C ALA A 123 13.75 0.57 -11.27
N ASN A 124 14.77 0.45 -10.39
CA ASN A 124 15.88 1.41 -10.23
C ASN A 124 15.43 2.87 -10.02
N PHE A 125 14.42 3.08 -9.17
CA PHE A 125 13.95 4.42 -8.84
C PHE A 125 14.89 5.13 -7.85
N GLN A 126 15.22 6.40 -8.15
CA GLN A 126 16.07 7.26 -7.32
C GLN A 126 15.26 8.21 -6.42
N ASN A 127 13.97 8.36 -6.70
CA ASN A 127 13.10 9.38 -6.10
C ASN A 127 11.95 8.81 -5.26
N VAL A 128 11.97 7.50 -4.98
CA VAL A 128 10.99 6.84 -4.11
C VAL A 128 11.71 6.26 -2.90
N GLU A 129 11.33 6.70 -1.71
CA GLU A 129 11.85 6.21 -0.43
C GLU A 129 10.73 5.48 0.32
N ILE A 130 11.10 4.48 1.13
CA ILE A 130 10.17 3.77 2.02
C ILE A 130 10.49 4.14 3.47
N CYS A 131 9.51 4.67 4.17
CA CYS A 131 9.53 4.82 5.62
C CYS A 131 8.80 3.65 6.28
N LYS A 132 9.56 2.78 6.97
CA LYS A 132 9.08 1.52 7.58
C LYS A 132 8.39 1.77 8.92
N CYS A 133 7.35 2.59 8.93
CA CYS A 133 6.64 2.98 10.13
C CYS A 133 5.16 3.29 9.85
N ALA A 134 4.35 3.33 10.89
CA ALA A 134 3.06 3.98 10.86
C ALA A 134 3.20 5.46 11.24
N LEU A 135 2.35 6.33 10.69
CA LEU A 135 2.24 7.71 11.18
C LEU A 135 1.28 7.78 12.37
N SER A 136 1.68 8.55 13.39
CA SER A 136 0.89 8.74 14.60
C SER A 136 1.14 10.15 15.17
N TYR A 137 0.46 10.48 16.25
CA TYR A 137 0.65 11.75 16.96
C TYR A 137 1.89 11.76 17.90
N ARG A 138 2.57 10.63 18.04
CA ARG A 138 3.77 10.48 18.87
C ARG A 138 4.69 9.38 18.37
N LEU A 139 5.96 9.50 18.71
CA LEU A 139 6.97 8.46 18.55
C LEU A 139 6.69 7.34 19.57
N ALA A 140 6.47 6.14 19.12
CA ALA A 140 6.18 4.99 19.95
C ALA A 140 6.42 3.67 19.21
N GLU A 141 6.27 2.58 19.93
CA GLU A 141 6.07 1.26 19.38
C GLU A 141 4.65 0.79 19.78
N ILE A 142 3.85 0.46 18.79
CA ILE A 142 2.43 0.15 18.98
C ILE A 142 2.07 -1.21 18.40
N SER A 143 0.95 -1.77 18.86
CA SER A 143 0.37 -2.97 18.25
C SER A 143 -0.25 -2.62 16.91
N PHE A 144 0.05 -3.43 15.91
CA PHE A 144 -0.51 -3.37 14.57
C PHE A 144 -1.09 -4.75 14.22
N PHE A 145 -2.29 -4.77 13.72
CA PHE A 145 -2.99 -5.99 13.32
C PHE A 145 -2.90 -6.16 11.81
N GLN A 146 -2.10 -7.14 11.38
CA GLN A 146 -1.93 -7.47 9.97
C GLN A 146 -3.17 -8.15 9.42
N ASP A 147 -3.62 -7.71 8.25
CA ASP A 147 -4.58 -8.43 7.44
C ASP A 147 -3.88 -9.54 6.64
N THR A 148 -3.95 -10.76 7.13
CA THR A 148 -3.29 -11.91 6.50
C THR A 148 -3.99 -12.39 5.24
N LEU A 149 -5.24 -11.94 4.97
CA LEU A 149 -6.04 -12.37 3.81
C LEU A 149 -5.88 -11.46 2.61
N THR A 150 -5.91 -10.14 2.84
CA THR A 150 -5.92 -9.17 1.75
C THR A 150 -4.74 -8.20 1.77
N SER A 151 -4.04 -8.11 2.90
CA SER A 151 -3.01 -7.10 3.20
C SER A 151 -3.48 -5.65 3.07
N ALA A 152 -4.78 -5.40 2.91
CA ALA A 152 -5.32 -4.07 2.59
C ALA A 152 -5.91 -3.35 3.80
N THR A 153 -6.22 -4.07 4.88
CA THR A 153 -6.98 -3.55 6.02
C THR A 153 -6.23 -3.71 7.35
N GLY A 154 -4.91 -3.74 7.30
CA GLY A 154 -4.10 -3.68 8.51
C GLY A 154 -4.41 -2.42 9.31
N CYS A 155 -4.52 -2.53 10.64
CA CYS A 155 -4.89 -1.41 11.49
C CYS A 155 -4.04 -1.32 12.76
N VAL A 156 -3.91 -0.10 13.26
CA VAL A 156 -3.33 0.16 14.58
C VAL A 156 -4.34 -0.23 15.65
N ALA A 157 -3.87 -0.86 16.72
CA ALA A 157 -4.68 -1.37 17.81
C ALA A 157 -5.76 -0.40 18.26
N GLY A 158 -6.98 -0.81 18.13
CA GLY A 158 -8.16 -0.10 18.54
C GLY A 158 -9.41 -0.94 18.35
N LYS A 159 -10.55 -0.32 18.32
CA LYS A 159 -11.86 -0.97 18.22
C LYS A 159 -12.12 -1.70 16.89
N ASP A 160 -11.21 -1.55 15.90
CA ASP A 160 -11.43 -1.99 14.51
C ASP A 160 -10.70 -3.29 14.11
N LYS A 161 -10.09 -3.95 15.10
CA LYS A 161 -9.54 -5.32 14.99
C LYS A 161 -10.40 -6.31 14.18
N PRO A 162 -11.66 -6.12 14.07
CA PRO A 162 -12.62 -7.15 13.75
C PRO A 162 -13.10 -7.21 12.31
N TRP A 163 -12.73 -6.29 11.41
CA TRP A 163 -13.30 -6.38 10.07
C TRP A 163 -12.89 -7.69 9.38
N ILE A 164 -11.62 -8.07 9.50
CA ILE A 164 -11.10 -9.32 8.95
C ILE A 164 -11.71 -10.52 9.68
N GLU A 165 -11.76 -10.45 11.01
CA GLU A 165 -12.31 -11.51 11.87
C GLU A 165 -13.83 -11.61 11.68
N GLN A 166 -14.52 -10.49 11.64
CA GLN A 166 -15.98 -10.43 11.55
C GLN A 166 -16.52 -10.76 10.15
N TYR A 167 -15.86 -10.28 9.08
CA TYR A 167 -16.41 -10.39 7.73
C TYR A 167 -15.71 -11.41 6.84
N LEU A 168 -14.46 -11.76 7.12
CA LEU A 168 -13.68 -12.64 6.26
C LEU A 168 -13.32 -13.99 6.90
N ASN A 169 -13.75 -14.26 8.15
CA ASN A 169 -13.31 -15.43 8.93
C ASN A 169 -11.78 -15.57 8.95
N GLY A 170 -11.07 -14.45 8.88
CA GLY A 170 -9.62 -14.39 8.95
C GLY A 170 -9.16 -14.21 10.39
N SER A 171 -7.88 -14.41 10.61
CA SER A 171 -7.22 -14.03 11.87
C SER A 171 -6.36 -12.80 11.62
N ALA A 172 -6.44 -11.81 12.50
CA ALA A 172 -5.49 -10.73 12.54
C ALA A 172 -4.24 -11.20 13.30
N ASN A 173 -3.07 -11.04 12.68
CA ASN A 173 -1.81 -11.30 13.34
C ASN A 173 -1.31 -10.01 13.99
N GLU A 174 -1.15 -10.01 15.34
CA GLU A 174 -0.65 -8.84 16.06
C GLU A 174 0.87 -8.80 16.00
N ILE A 175 1.41 -7.67 15.57
CA ILE A 175 2.84 -7.38 15.55
C ILE A 175 3.11 -6.03 16.20
N ARG A 176 4.38 -5.76 16.53
CA ARG A 176 4.82 -4.44 16.98
C ARG A 176 5.40 -3.66 15.82
N VAL A 177 4.97 -2.41 15.66
CA VAL A 177 5.49 -1.50 14.64
C VAL A 177 5.88 -0.16 15.26
N LYS A 178 6.89 0.47 14.68
CA LYS A 178 7.30 1.83 15.06
C LYS A 178 6.32 2.85 14.53
N THR A 179 6.11 3.92 15.27
CA THR A 179 5.40 5.11 14.80
C THR A 179 6.34 6.30 14.75
N GLU A 180 6.11 7.12 13.74
CA GLU A 180 6.71 8.44 13.55
C GLU A 180 5.63 9.51 13.53
N THR A 181 6.00 10.76 13.74
CA THR A 181 5.13 11.91 13.50
C THR A 181 5.52 12.58 12.19
N ILE A 182 4.60 13.27 11.53
CA ILE A 182 4.94 14.05 10.33
C ILE A 182 6.01 15.07 10.69
N ASP A 183 5.88 15.75 11.83
CA ASP A 183 6.81 16.78 12.28
C ASP A 183 8.24 16.26 12.52
N SER A 184 8.40 14.97 12.88
CA SER A 184 9.72 14.36 13.06
C SER A 184 10.42 14.06 11.72
N ILE A 185 9.68 14.03 10.62
CA ILE A 185 10.16 13.63 9.29
C ILE A 185 10.34 14.83 8.37
N VAL A 186 9.47 15.84 8.53
CA VAL A 186 9.53 17.06 7.72
C VAL A 186 10.82 17.84 8.01
N SER A 187 11.48 18.26 6.95
CA SER A 187 12.65 19.15 6.96
C SER A 187 12.58 20.08 5.75
N GLU A 188 13.51 21.03 5.65
CA GLU A 188 13.58 21.93 4.48
C GLU A 188 13.69 21.14 3.17
N ASP A 189 14.47 20.03 3.16
CA ASP A 189 14.67 19.18 1.99
C ASP A 189 13.56 18.14 1.79
N LYS A 190 12.73 17.89 2.80
CA LYS A 190 11.69 16.86 2.81
C LYS A 190 10.35 17.44 3.27
N ASN A 191 9.88 18.43 2.54
CA ASN A 191 8.61 19.11 2.80
C ASN A 191 7.51 18.58 1.86
N PRO A 192 6.39 18.04 2.36
CA PRO A 192 5.33 17.54 1.51
C PRO A 192 4.49 18.66 0.90
N SER A 193 4.15 18.54 -0.37
CA SER A 193 3.11 19.33 -1.04
C SER A 193 1.82 18.54 -1.21
N LEU A 194 1.88 17.22 -1.06
CA LEU A 194 0.73 16.31 -1.17
C LEU A 194 0.89 15.16 -0.18
N ILE A 195 -0.15 14.92 0.61
CA ILE A 195 -0.25 13.82 1.58
C ILE A 195 -1.50 13.00 1.31
#